data_7c9b3a6115591f03d9cbbc9ec60f8698
#
_entry.id   7c9b3a6115591f03d9cbbc9ec60f8698
#
_cell.length_a   1.000
_cell.length_b   1.000
_cell.length_c   1.000
_cell.angle_alpha   90.00
_cell.angle_beta   90.00
_cell.angle_gamma   90.00
#
_symmetry.space_group_name_H-M   'P 1'
#
loop_
_entity.id
_entity.type
_entity.pdbx_description
1 polymer ?
#
loop_
_entity_poly.entity_id
_entity_poly.type
_entity_poly.pdbx_seq_one_letter_code
_entity_poly.pdbx_strand_id
1 'polypeptide(L)'
;LYIISSLLFACILFIYATSINYQNNNNARPARTETYTNTVVNVPIDIQYDSEQYFISGFSSEVTVFLTGSNRVTLASEMQESTRKFKVTADLTQATEGTVEVPLTIENLPSGLTALATPQKITVKIGKKATRDNLPVTPQIDSGKVDERILIDSVTVSDERVSVTSDADTLSRIDKIVAVYQRVKKLQEIIQVQFLYKLL
;
A
#
# COMPACT_ATOMS: atom_id res chain seq x y z
N LEU A 1 36.53 23.26 70.43
CA LEU A 1 37.20 22.31 69.52
C LEU A 1 36.20 21.35 68.89
N TYR A 2 35.29 20.70 69.65
CA TYR A 2 34.33 19.69 69.13
C TYR A 2 33.36 20.24 68.14
N ILE A 3 32.85 21.48 68.23
CA ILE A 3 31.89 22.10 67.32
C ILE A 3 32.50 22.30 65.92
N ILE A 4 33.75 22.74 65.85
CA ILE A 4 34.49 22.94 64.59
C ILE A 4 34.71 21.59 63.90
N SER A 5 35.11 20.56 64.67
CA SER A 5 35.31 19.20 64.16
C SER A 5 34.00 18.58 63.59
N SER A 6 32.87 18.76 64.31
CA SER A 6 31.61 18.23 63.87
C SER A 6 31.08 18.95 62.57
N LEU A 7 31.29 20.25 62.44
CA LEU A 7 30.93 21.01 61.25
C LEU A 7 31.79 20.54 60.06
N LEU A 8 33.09 20.35 60.28
CA LEU A 8 33.95 19.87 59.17
C LEU A 8 33.54 18.45 58.70
N PHE A 9 33.21 17.58 59.66
CA PHE A 9 32.76 16.24 59.34
C PHE A 9 31.38 16.24 58.56
N ALA A 10 30.48 17.11 58.97
CA ALA A 10 29.20 17.30 58.27
C ALA A 10 29.40 17.81 56.82
N CYS A 11 30.31 18.75 56.59
CA CYS A 11 30.65 19.22 55.23
C CYS A 11 31.26 18.11 54.37
N ILE A 12 32.15 17.27 54.93
CA ILE A 12 32.74 16.15 54.21
C ILE A 12 31.66 15.12 53.81
N LEU A 13 30.76 14.79 54.72
CA LEU A 13 29.65 13.88 54.45
C LEU A 13 28.69 14.46 53.40
N PHE A 14 28.43 15.76 53.45
CA PHE A 14 27.58 16.44 52.43
C PHE A 14 28.21 16.40 51.03
N ILE A 15 29.51 16.71 50.94
CA ILE A 15 30.27 16.62 49.68
C ILE A 15 30.29 15.20 49.15
N TYR A 16 30.49 14.21 50.04
CA TYR A 16 30.48 12.80 49.67
C TYR A 16 29.09 12.37 49.14
N ALA A 17 28.03 12.71 49.88
CA ALA A 17 26.66 12.39 49.48
C ALA A 17 26.25 13.04 48.14
N THR A 18 26.63 14.31 47.94
CA THR A 18 26.36 15.00 46.65
C THR A 18 27.19 14.41 45.51
N SER A 19 28.44 14.02 45.75
CA SER A 19 29.31 13.39 44.76
C SER A 19 28.75 12.03 44.29
N ILE A 20 28.26 11.22 45.21
CA ILE A 20 27.61 9.93 44.85
C ILE A 20 26.32 10.17 44.06
N ASN A 21 25.56 11.17 44.46
CA ASN A 21 24.29 11.48 43.74
C ASN A 21 24.56 12.01 42.31
N TYR A 22 25.62 12.77 42.11
CA TYR A 22 26.09 13.19 40.79
C TYR A 22 26.59 12.02 39.93
N GLN A 23 27.29 11.06 40.49
CA GLN A 23 27.75 9.89 39.75
C GLN A 23 26.59 8.96 39.39
N ASN A 24 25.60 8.80 40.24
CA ASN A 24 24.41 7.98 39.96
C ASN A 24 23.53 8.60 38.89
N ASN A 25 23.38 9.93 38.85
CA ASN A 25 22.62 10.61 37.78
C ASN A 25 23.31 10.57 36.41
N ASN A 26 24.66 10.57 36.38
CA ASN A 26 25.40 10.46 35.12
C ASN A 26 25.46 9.02 34.59
N ASN A 27 25.16 8.01 35.43
CA ASN A 27 25.02 6.62 35.01
C ASN A 27 23.57 6.21 34.67
N ALA A 28 22.61 7.11 34.78
CA ALA A 28 21.32 6.93 34.10
C ALA A 28 21.61 6.90 32.60
N ARG A 29 21.95 5.72 32.06
CA ARG A 29 21.93 5.46 30.64
C ARG A 29 20.53 5.92 30.19
N PRO A 30 20.42 6.86 29.20
CA PRO A 30 19.14 7.12 28.63
C PRO A 30 18.59 5.76 28.25
N ALA A 31 17.42 5.41 28.78
CA ALA A 31 16.76 4.18 28.42
C ALA A 31 16.74 4.17 26.91
N ARG A 32 17.57 3.32 26.30
CA ARG A 32 17.51 3.11 24.85
C ARG A 32 16.11 2.58 24.62
N THR A 33 15.24 3.46 24.22
CA THR A 33 13.91 3.07 23.75
C THR A 33 14.18 2.19 22.54
N GLU A 34 14.08 0.88 22.72
CA GLU A 34 14.23 -0.06 21.62
C GLU A 34 13.16 0.28 20.61
N THR A 35 13.58 0.61 19.41
CA THR A 35 12.68 0.83 18.27
C THR A 35 12.65 -0.42 17.42
N TYR A 36 11.47 -0.84 17.06
CA TYR A 36 11.20 -1.98 16.19
C TYR A 36 10.74 -1.47 14.84
N THR A 37 11.24 -2.08 13.78
CA THR A 37 10.79 -1.77 12.41
C THR A 37 10.12 -2.99 11.82
N ASN A 38 8.90 -2.81 11.34
CA ASN A 38 8.11 -3.83 10.65
C ASN A 38 7.77 -3.35 9.24
N THR A 39 7.66 -4.31 8.32
CA THR A 39 7.31 -4.05 6.93
C THR A 39 5.88 -4.50 6.66
N VAL A 40 5.07 -3.60 6.12
CA VAL A 40 3.70 -3.89 5.65
C VAL A 40 3.70 -3.82 4.13
N VAL A 41 3.43 -4.95 3.49
CA VAL A 41 3.37 -5.06 2.04
C VAL A 41 1.92 -4.92 1.54
N ASN A 42 1.76 -4.61 0.27
CA ASN A 42 0.46 -4.53 -0.41
C ASN A 42 -0.51 -3.56 0.29
N VAL A 43 0.00 -2.41 0.72
CA VAL A 43 -0.84 -1.36 1.29
C VAL A 43 -1.50 -0.60 0.13
N PRO A 44 -2.84 -0.57 0.04
CA PRO A 44 -3.53 0.15 -1.03
C PRO A 44 -3.30 1.65 -0.91
N ILE A 45 -3.18 2.30 -2.07
CA ILE A 45 -3.08 3.76 -2.18
C ILE A 45 -4.48 4.32 -2.43
N ASP A 46 -4.93 5.21 -1.56
CA ASP A 46 -6.16 5.98 -1.73
C ASP A 46 -5.85 7.24 -2.56
N ILE A 47 -6.33 7.26 -3.81
CA ILE A 47 -6.03 8.35 -4.73
C ILE A 47 -7.23 9.29 -4.80
N GLN A 48 -6.99 10.55 -4.41
CA GLN A 48 -7.99 11.60 -4.45
C GLN A 48 -7.91 12.35 -5.78
N TYR A 49 -8.93 12.22 -6.63
CA TYR A 49 -9.02 12.88 -7.93
C TYR A 49 -10.49 13.02 -8.36
N ASP A 50 -10.75 13.87 -9.35
CA ASP A 50 -12.08 14.00 -9.94
C ASP A 50 -12.37 12.82 -10.89
N SER A 51 -12.99 11.78 -10.36
CA SER A 51 -13.34 10.55 -11.08
C SER A 51 -14.48 10.73 -12.09
N GLU A 52 -15.20 11.87 -12.06
CA GLU A 52 -16.22 12.17 -13.05
C GLU A 52 -15.60 12.65 -14.37
N GLN A 53 -14.53 13.42 -14.31
CA GLN A 53 -13.89 14.03 -15.46
C GLN A 53 -12.67 13.24 -15.97
N TYR A 54 -11.93 12.60 -15.06
CA TYR A 54 -10.64 12.00 -15.36
C TYR A 54 -10.62 10.49 -15.13
N PHE A 55 -9.77 9.84 -15.89
CA PHE A 55 -9.37 8.45 -15.72
C PHE A 55 -7.88 8.40 -15.43
N ILE A 56 -7.49 7.66 -14.39
CA ILE A 56 -6.09 7.53 -13.97
C ILE A 56 -5.57 6.13 -14.27
N SER A 57 -4.32 6.04 -14.69
CA SER A 57 -3.67 4.78 -15.06
C SER A 57 -2.15 4.85 -14.91
N GLY A 58 -1.47 3.72 -15.15
CA GLY A 58 -0.01 3.64 -15.25
C GLY A 58 0.72 3.66 -13.90
N PHE A 59 0.04 3.37 -12.81
CA PHE A 59 0.64 3.32 -11.46
C PHE A 59 0.39 1.96 -10.78
N SER A 60 1.17 1.67 -9.75
CA SER A 60 0.87 0.55 -8.84
C SER A 60 -0.18 1.00 -7.83
N SER A 61 -1.25 0.22 -7.68
CA SER A 61 -2.30 0.48 -6.69
C SER A 61 -1.88 0.20 -5.25
N GLU A 62 -0.72 -0.42 -5.06
CA GLU A 62 -0.22 -0.86 -3.77
C GLU A 62 1.23 -0.43 -3.55
N VAL A 63 1.57 -0.20 -2.28
CA VAL A 63 2.94 0.14 -1.86
C VAL A 63 3.37 -0.65 -0.65
N THR A 64 4.67 -0.67 -0.39
CA THR A 64 5.25 -1.20 0.85
C THR A 64 5.48 -0.06 1.83
N VAL A 65 5.09 -0.24 3.09
CA VAL A 65 5.27 0.74 4.16
C VAL A 65 6.14 0.14 5.26
N PHE A 66 7.21 0.85 5.62
CA PHE A 66 8.05 0.54 6.77
C PHE A 66 7.55 1.32 7.98
N LEU A 67 7.13 0.60 9.02
CA LEU A 67 6.67 1.17 10.28
C LEU A 67 7.75 1.01 11.35
N THR A 68 8.08 2.09 12.04
CA THR A 68 9.05 2.08 13.12
C THR A 68 8.47 2.69 14.38
N GLY A 69 8.64 2.05 15.51
CA GLY A 69 8.18 2.53 16.82
C GLY A 69 8.65 1.68 17.99
N SER A 70 8.45 2.18 19.19
CA SER A 70 8.83 1.48 20.43
C SER A 70 7.74 0.55 20.97
N ASN A 71 6.47 0.79 20.59
CA ASN A 71 5.33 -0.01 21.05
C ASN A 71 5.03 -1.15 20.08
N ARG A 72 5.41 -2.36 20.46
CA ARG A 72 5.20 -3.58 19.67
C ARG A 72 3.71 -3.88 19.42
N VAL A 73 2.83 -3.57 20.39
CA VAL A 73 1.40 -3.85 20.26
C VAL A 73 0.78 -2.95 19.20
N THR A 74 1.11 -1.66 19.23
CA THR A 74 0.65 -0.72 18.21
C THR A 74 1.20 -1.08 16.83
N LEU A 75 2.49 -1.46 16.74
CA LEU A 75 3.07 -1.94 15.48
C LEU A 75 2.35 -3.17 14.94
N ALA A 76 2.08 -4.16 15.80
CA ALA A 76 1.39 -5.38 15.39
C ALA A 76 -0.06 -5.12 14.92
N SER A 77 -0.76 -4.18 15.57
CA SER A 77 -2.11 -3.76 15.16
C SER A 77 -2.12 -3.13 13.77
N GLU A 78 -1.11 -2.32 13.44
CA GLU A 78 -1.02 -1.66 12.13
C GLU A 78 -0.58 -2.60 10.99
N MET A 79 0.01 -3.75 11.31
CA MET A 79 0.35 -4.77 10.32
C MET A 79 -0.88 -5.51 9.77
N GLN A 80 -1.92 -5.65 10.56
CA GLN A 80 -3.13 -6.36 10.16
C GLN A 80 -4.09 -5.40 9.42
N GLU A 81 -4.54 -5.78 8.25
CA GLU A 81 -5.45 -4.97 7.44
C GLU A 81 -6.73 -4.59 8.18
N SER A 82 -7.30 -5.52 8.95
CA SER A 82 -8.55 -5.33 9.69
C SER A 82 -8.46 -4.33 10.85
N THR A 83 -7.27 -4.10 11.40
CA THR A 83 -7.04 -3.21 12.55
C THR A 83 -6.19 -1.98 12.21
N ARG A 84 -5.66 -1.93 10.98
CA ARG A 84 -4.84 -0.84 10.46
C ARG A 84 -5.63 0.47 10.46
N LYS A 85 -5.02 1.51 11.02
CA LYS A 85 -5.60 2.85 11.07
C LYS A 85 -4.98 3.79 10.05
N PHE A 86 -3.68 3.63 9.79
CA PHE A 86 -3.00 4.48 8.80
C PHE A 86 -3.49 4.15 7.38
N LYS A 87 -3.47 5.19 6.55
CA LYS A 87 -3.77 5.10 5.10
C LYS A 87 -2.65 5.75 4.32
N VAL A 88 -2.41 5.27 3.12
CA VAL A 88 -1.50 5.92 2.17
C VAL A 88 -2.35 6.63 1.14
N THR A 89 -2.18 7.94 1.01
CA THR A 89 -2.98 8.80 0.14
C THR A 89 -2.09 9.47 -0.91
N ALA A 90 -2.66 9.69 -2.08
CA ALA A 90 -2.07 10.50 -3.15
C ALA A 90 -3.10 11.55 -3.60
N ASP A 91 -2.76 12.82 -3.50
CA ASP A 91 -3.65 13.92 -3.87
C ASP A 91 -3.39 14.39 -5.30
N LEU A 92 -4.35 14.14 -6.19
CA LEU A 92 -4.39 14.56 -7.58
C LEU A 92 -5.47 15.62 -7.86
N THR A 93 -6.08 16.20 -6.83
CA THR A 93 -7.19 17.16 -7.00
C THR A 93 -6.81 18.40 -7.80
N GLN A 94 -5.54 18.79 -7.76
CA GLN A 94 -4.98 19.93 -8.50
C GLN A 94 -4.24 19.52 -9.78
N ALA A 95 -4.21 18.22 -10.08
CA ALA A 95 -3.48 17.71 -11.24
C ALA A 95 -4.30 17.88 -12.53
N THR A 96 -3.60 18.17 -13.63
CA THR A 96 -4.16 18.30 -14.96
C THR A 96 -3.83 17.07 -15.81
N GLU A 97 -4.40 17.00 -17.03
CA GLU A 97 -4.10 15.93 -17.98
C GLU A 97 -2.60 15.79 -18.25
N GLY A 98 -2.14 14.56 -18.36
CA GLY A 98 -0.75 14.22 -18.63
C GLY A 98 -0.19 13.21 -17.64
N THR A 99 1.14 13.10 -17.64
CA THR A 99 1.86 12.24 -16.69
C THR A 99 2.40 13.09 -15.56
N VAL A 100 1.98 12.77 -14.34
CA VAL A 100 2.30 13.55 -13.13
C VAL A 100 2.96 12.65 -12.11
N GLU A 101 4.00 13.16 -11.45
CA GLU A 101 4.62 12.52 -10.29
C GLU A 101 4.02 13.09 -9.02
N VAL A 102 3.48 12.22 -8.16
CA VAL A 102 2.75 12.61 -6.94
C VAL A 102 3.39 11.98 -5.71
N PRO A 103 3.66 12.76 -4.65
CA PRO A 103 4.14 12.23 -3.39
C PRO A 103 3.04 11.43 -2.68
N LEU A 104 3.44 10.36 -2.00
CA LEU A 104 2.56 9.59 -1.13
C LEU A 104 2.60 10.17 0.28
N THR A 105 1.43 10.41 0.84
CA THR A 105 1.25 10.88 2.22
C THR A 105 0.69 9.75 3.07
N ILE A 106 1.18 9.63 4.30
CA ILE A 106 0.66 8.65 5.25
C ILE A 106 -0.20 9.39 6.27
N GLU A 107 -1.48 9.06 6.29
CA GLU A 107 -2.47 9.67 7.16
C GLU A 107 -2.88 8.73 8.30
N ASN A 108 -3.44 9.29 9.38
CA ASN A 108 -3.96 8.57 10.54
C ASN A 108 -2.94 7.63 11.21
N LEU A 109 -1.64 7.97 11.12
CA LEU A 109 -0.60 7.20 11.77
C LEU A 109 -0.71 7.34 13.30
N PRO A 110 -0.79 6.23 14.08
CA PRO A 110 -0.82 6.29 15.53
C PRO A 110 0.40 6.98 16.13
N SER A 111 0.18 7.72 17.22
CA SER A 111 1.26 8.41 17.92
C SER A 111 2.36 7.45 18.39
N GLY A 112 3.60 7.88 18.28
CA GLY A 112 4.78 7.06 18.64
C GLY A 112 5.23 6.09 17.53
N LEU A 113 4.57 6.10 16.36
CA LEU A 113 5.05 5.44 15.16
C LEU A 113 5.58 6.44 14.16
N THR A 114 6.55 6.01 13.37
CA THR A 114 6.99 6.65 12.13
C THR A 114 6.77 5.68 10.97
N ALA A 115 6.42 6.20 9.83
CA ALA A 115 6.13 5.40 8.65
C ALA A 115 6.84 5.96 7.43
N LEU A 116 7.30 5.08 6.55
CA LEU A 116 7.93 5.42 5.28
C LEU A 116 7.36 4.54 4.18
N ALA A 117 6.72 5.15 3.20
CA ALA A 117 6.26 4.44 2.01
C ALA A 117 7.40 4.22 1.00
N THR A 118 7.40 3.09 0.34
CA THR A 118 8.34 2.78 -0.74
C THR A 118 7.56 2.21 -1.93
N PRO A 119 7.56 2.91 -3.07
CA PRO A 119 8.19 4.22 -3.33
C PRO A 119 7.54 5.38 -2.55
N GLN A 120 8.24 6.49 -2.39
CA GLN A 120 7.69 7.70 -1.75
C GLN A 120 6.82 8.54 -2.68
N LYS A 121 6.92 8.30 -3.96
CA LYS A 121 6.18 8.98 -5.02
C LYS A 121 5.74 7.96 -6.05
N ILE A 122 4.63 8.23 -6.69
CA ILE A 122 4.12 7.45 -7.82
C ILE A 122 3.98 8.34 -9.05
N THR A 123 4.16 7.73 -10.21
CA THR A 123 3.86 8.37 -11.48
C THR A 123 2.48 7.91 -11.94
N VAL A 124 1.60 8.86 -12.20
CA VAL A 124 0.22 8.60 -12.62
C VAL A 124 -0.04 9.27 -13.96
N LYS A 125 -0.64 8.55 -14.89
CA LYS A 125 -1.15 9.11 -16.14
C LYS A 125 -2.60 9.50 -15.95
N ILE A 126 -2.93 10.76 -16.19
CA ILE A 126 -4.26 11.35 -16.10
C ILE A 126 -4.74 11.66 -17.51
N GLY A 127 -5.86 11.11 -17.89
CA GLY A 127 -6.49 11.40 -19.18
C GLY A 127 -7.97 11.70 -19.02
N LYS A 128 -8.57 12.35 -20.02
CA LYS A 128 -10.02 12.56 -20.05
C LYS A 128 -10.74 11.23 -20.04
N LYS A 129 -11.67 11.09 -19.09
CA LYS A 129 -12.53 9.92 -18.99
C LYS A 129 -13.44 9.84 -20.22
N ALA A 130 -13.43 8.72 -20.87
CA ALA A 130 -14.32 8.42 -21.96
C ALA A 130 -14.86 6.98 -21.83
N THR A 131 -16.03 6.74 -22.37
CA THR A 131 -16.66 5.41 -22.40
C THR A 131 -16.97 5.07 -23.84
N ARG A 132 -16.65 3.85 -24.22
CA ARG A 132 -17.02 3.29 -25.52
C ARG A 132 -17.92 2.09 -25.29
N ASP A 133 -19.17 2.25 -25.67
CA ASP A 133 -20.19 1.25 -25.46
C ASP A 133 -20.27 0.26 -26.63
N ASN A 134 -20.86 -0.88 -26.34
CA ASN A 134 -21.29 -1.82 -27.35
C ASN A 134 -20.12 -2.48 -28.13
N LEU A 135 -18.96 -2.63 -27.50
CA LEU A 135 -17.81 -3.28 -28.10
C LEU A 135 -18.02 -4.79 -28.18
N PRO A 136 -17.79 -5.42 -29.34
CA PRO A 136 -17.95 -6.87 -29.47
C PRO A 136 -16.84 -7.62 -28.71
N VAL A 137 -17.22 -8.68 -28.03
CA VAL A 137 -16.30 -9.59 -27.34
C VAL A 137 -16.10 -10.83 -28.20
N THR A 138 -14.84 -11.11 -28.52
CA THR A 138 -14.45 -12.32 -29.27
C THR A 138 -13.84 -13.35 -28.32
N PRO A 139 -14.38 -14.56 -28.22
CA PRO A 139 -13.75 -15.59 -27.41
C PRO A 139 -12.45 -16.05 -28.04
N GLN A 140 -11.40 -16.21 -27.24
CA GLN A 140 -10.11 -16.75 -27.66
C GLN A 140 -9.72 -17.89 -26.74
N ILE A 141 -9.53 -19.06 -27.29
CA ILE A 141 -9.03 -20.21 -26.57
C ILE A 141 -7.61 -20.49 -27.03
N ASP A 142 -6.70 -20.55 -26.03
CA ASP A 142 -5.35 -20.98 -26.25
C ASP A 142 -5.34 -22.52 -26.29
N SER A 143 -5.11 -23.10 -27.46
CA SER A 143 -5.08 -24.55 -27.67
C SER A 143 -4.05 -25.26 -26.79
N GLY A 144 -2.97 -24.58 -26.38
CA GLY A 144 -1.99 -25.14 -25.43
C GLY A 144 -2.50 -25.30 -23.99
N LYS A 145 -3.65 -24.69 -23.67
CA LYS A 145 -4.29 -24.78 -22.34
C LYS A 145 -5.46 -25.78 -22.27
N VAL A 146 -5.81 -26.37 -23.39
CA VAL A 146 -6.88 -27.37 -23.51
C VAL A 146 -6.24 -28.73 -23.63
N ASP A 147 -6.79 -29.77 -22.96
CA ASP A 147 -6.33 -31.15 -23.08
C ASP A 147 -6.60 -31.64 -24.52
N GLU A 148 -5.60 -32.26 -25.14
CA GLU A 148 -5.68 -32.79 -26.54
C GLU A 148 -6.85 -33.76 -26.75
N ARG A 149 -7.39 -34.32 -25.67
CA ARG A 149 -8.55 -35.24 -25.70
C ARG A 149 -9.89 -34.54 -25.69
N ILE A 150 -9.92 -33.19 -25.55
CA ILE A 150 -11.16 -32.42 -25.52
C ILE A 150 -11.43 -31.83 -26.91
N LEU A 151 -12.54 -32.25 -27.51
CA LEU A 151 -13.06 -31.61 -28.71
C LEU A 151 -13.92 -30.40 -28.31
N ILE A 152 -13.59 -29.23 -28.81
CA ILE A 152 -14.37 -27.98 -28.59
C ILE A 152 -15.33 -27.89 -29.78
N ASP A 153 -16.62 -28.05 -29.52
CA ASP A 153 -17.66 -27.94 -30.56
C ASP A 153 -18.10 -26.50 -30.77
N SER A 154 -18.32 -25.75 -29.68
CA SER A 154 -18.70 -24.34 -29.74
C SER A 154 -18.16 -23.55 -28.56
N VAL A 155 -17.95 -22.26 -28.78
CA VAL A 155 -17.49 -21.33 -27.73
C VAL A 155 -18.43 -20.13 -27.74
N THR A 156 -19.07 -19.89 -26.60
CA THR A 156 -19.93 -18.73 -26.39
C THR A 156 -19.44 -17.91 -25.21
N VAL A 157 -19.63 -16.60 -25.26
CA VAL A 157 -19.37 -15.70 -24.15
C VAL A 157 -20.73 -15.27 -23.56
N SER A 158 -20.76 -15.05 -22.24
CA SER A 158 -21.99 -14.61 -21.55
C SER A 158 -22.43 -13.25 -22.04
N ASP A 159 -21.45 -12.35 -22.19
CA ASP A 159 -21.67 -10.99 -22.66
C ASP A 159 -21.03 -10.82 -24.03
N GLU A 160 -21.85 -10.80 -25.07
CA GLU A 160 -21.36 -10.61 -26.45
C GLU A 160 -20.86 -9.19 -26.70
N ARG A 161 -21.28 -8.23 -25.85
CA ARG A 161 -20.93 -6.82 -25.96
C ARG A 161 -20.70 -6.23 -24.59
N VAL A 162 -19.70 -5.37 -24.47
CA VAL A 162 -19.32 -4.70 -23.22
C VAL A 162 -19.05 -3.22 -23.43
N SER A 163 -19.20 -2.45 -22.37
CA SER A 163 -18.80 -1.05 -22.30
C SER A 163 -17.43 -0.95 -21.62
N VAL A 164 -16.52 -0.16 -22.18
CA VAL A 164 -15.18 0.06 -21.65
C VAL A 164 -15.01 1.53 -21.33
N THR A 165 -14.61 1.84 -20.10
CA THR A 165 -14.28 3.19 -19.67
C THR A 165 -12.77 3.27 -19.44
N SER A 166 -12.13 4.27 -20.04
CA SER A 166 -10.68 4.53 -19.91
C SER A 166 -10.40 5.99 -20.30
N ASP A 167 -9.12 6.35 -20.42
CA ASP A 167 -8.75 7.60 -21.06
C ASP A 167 -9.03 7.54 -22.59
N ALA A 168 -9.36 8.69 -23.17
CA ALA A 168 -9.76 8.80 -24.58
C ALA A 168 -8.69 8.27 -25.55
N ASP A 169 -7.41 8.48 -25.23
CA ASP A 169 -6.28 8.00 -26.06
C ASP A 169 -6.20 6.48 -26.06
N THR A 170 -6.35 5.86 -24.89
CA THR A 170 -6.35 4.40 -24.76
C THR A 170 -7.54 3.80 -25.48
N LEU A 171 -8.74 4.38 -25.33
CA LEU A 171 -9.93 3.91 -26.03
C LEU A 171 -9.80 3.98 -27.56
N SER A 172 -9.10 4.98 -28.08
CA SER A 172 -8.87 5.12 -29.52
C SER A 172 -8.02 4.00 -30.12
N ARG A 173 -7.18 3.36 -29.31
CA ARG A 173 -6.26 2.25 -29.70
C ARG A 173 -6.87 0.87 -29.53
N ILE A 174 -8.04 0.76 -28.91
CA ILE A 174 -8.71 -0.53 -28.71
C ILE A 174 -9.39 -0.95 -29.99
N ASP A 175 -8.88 -1.99 -30.62
CA ASP A 175 -9.48 -2.60 -31.82
C ASP A 175 -10.57 -3.60 -31.46
N LYS A 176 -10.29 -4.46 -30.49
CA LYS A 176 -11.19 -5.56 -30.10
C LYS A 176 -11.01 -5.95 -28.65
N ILE A 177 -12.06 -6.53 -28.10
CA ILE A 177 -12.04 -7.13 -26.78
C ILE A 177 -12.02 -8.65 -26.92
N VAL A 178 -11.15 -9.29 -26.18
CA VAL A 178 -10.97 -10.73 -26.23
C VAL A 178 -11.26 -11.35 -24.87
N ALA A 179 -12.19 -12.30 -24.85
CA ALA A 179 -12.42 -13.14 -23.69
C ALA A 179 -11.45 -14.35 -23.75
N VAL A 180 -10.47 -14.38 -22.86
CA VAL A 180 -9.45 -15.43 -22.84
C VAL A 180 -9.82 -16.51 -21.83
N TYR A 181 -9.81 -17.77 -22.29
CA TYR A 181 -10.02 -18.92 -21.43
C TYR A 181 -8.87 -19.07 -20.43
N GLN A 182 -9.19 -19.04 -19.14
CA GLN A 182 -8.27 -19.42 -18.08
C GLN A 182 -8.67 -20.76 -17.49
N ARG A 183 -7.71 -21.71 -17.46
CA ARG A 183 -7.92 -23.01 -16.85
C ARG A 183 -8.10 -22.86 -15.33
N VAL A 184 -9.34 -22.95 -14.84
CA VAL A 184 -9.60 -23.09 -13.41
C VAL A 184 -9.35 -24.53 -13.01
N LYS A 185 -8.58 -24.77 -11.94
CA LYS A 185 -8.34 -26.11 -11.40
C LYS A 185 -9.68 -26.84 -11.20
N LYS A 186 -9.77 -28.03 -11.80
CA LYS A 186 -10.91 -28.93 -11.79
C LYS A 186 -11.50 -29.09 -10.38
N LEU A 187 -12.66 -28.50 -10.12
CA LEU A 187 -13.63 -29.03 -9.18
C LEU A 187 -14.49 -30.01 -9.98
N GLN A 188 -14.60 -31.24 -9.50
CA GLN A 188 -15.38 -32.27 -10.16
C GLN A 188 -16.82 -31.75 -10.37
N GLU A 189 -17.30 -31.86 -11.60
CA GLU A 189 -18.68 -31.81 -12.07
C GLU A 189 -19.28 -30.52 -12.65
N ILE A 190 -18.70 -29.34 -12.55
CA ILE A 190 -19.14 -28.21 -13.40
C ILE A 190 -17.93 -27.41 -13.83
N ILE A 191 -17.63 -27.35 -15.11
CA ILE A 191 -16.61 -26.45 -15.64
C ILE A 191 -17.21 -25.07 -15.68
N GLN A 192 -17.04 -24.28 -14.61
CA GLN A 192 -17.24 -22.85 -14.68
C GLN A 192 -16.02 -22.23 -15.35
N VAL A 193 -16.20 -21.74 -16.55
CA VAL A 193 -15.18 -21.04 -17.31
C VAL A 193 -15.19 -19.57 -16.86
N GLN A 194 -14.15 -19.13 -16.20
CA GLN A 194 -13.96 -17.74 -15.86
C GLN A 194 -13.16 -17.07 -16.99
N PHE A 195 -13.78 -16.13 -17.69
CA PHE A 195 -13.13 -15.36 -18.73
C PHE A 195 -12.49 -14.11 -18.12
N LEU A 196 -11.21 -13.91 -18.41
CA LEU A 196 -10.54 -12.64 -18.15
C LEU A 196 -10.59 -11.81 -19.44
N TYR A 197 -11.20 -10.63 -19.38
CA TYR A 197 -11.21 -9.71 -20.52
C TYR A 197 -9.82 -9.07 -20.67
N LYS A 198 -9.23 -9.23 -21.83
CA LYS A 198 -7.97 -8.58 -22.20
C LYS A 198 -8.24 -7.56 -23.30
N LEU A 199 -7.83 -6.32 -23.06
CA LEU A 199 -7.79 -5.28 -24.08
C LEU A 199 -6.55 -5.50 -24.96
N LEU A 200 -6.73 -5.53 -26.25
CA LEU A 200 -5.68 -5.62 -27.26
C LEU A 200 -5.68 -4.39 -28.14
#